data_1ff169cbd2ae9b70dbe3afa696bde18e
#
_entry.id   1ff169cbd2ae9b70dbe3afa696bde18e
#
_cell.length_a   1.000
_cell.length_b   1.000
_cell.length_c   1.000
_cell.angle_alpha   90.00
_cell.angle_beta   90.00
_cell.angle_gamma   90.00
#
_symmetry.space_group_name_H-M   'P 1'
#
loop_
_entity.id
_entity.type
_entity.pdbx_description
1 polymer ?
#
loop_
_entity_poly.entity_id
_entity_poly.type
_entity_poly.pdbx_seq_one_letter_code
_entity_poly.pdbx_strand_id
1 'polypeptide(L)'
;MLGGGQLGRMFTVAARTLGYRVMVLEPDQHSPAAQLADEHIIAPYDDAAALTLFGTACDVVTTEFENIPAATLDFLAQFCPVRPSAHAVKMAQDRLVEKEFVRSCGLSPVPFAAIRQPQDIAAAQGSVAYPAILKTARFGYDGKGQVTVKSAAEAEAAFAELGEVDCVLEQRVDLQREISVILARSTNGEACCFPVAENEHRNGILHQTIVPARIETQLAEAAQAAATRMAEQLAFVGVMAVEFFVTKQGELLVNEMAPRTHNSGHYTLDACLTSQFEQQVRMVCGLPFGDTRLLSPVVMVNLLGDVWHDAQPDWLALLQSANTKLHLYGKREARVGRKMGHYCTLAPELDAALEEAGHIFQKLQ
;
A
#
# COMPACT_ATOMS: atom_id res chain seq x y z
N MET A 1 0.53 -16.39 7.05
CA MET A 1 0.80 -15.20 6.19
C MET A 1 1.20 -15.69 4.82
N LEU A 2 0.47 -15.28 3.78
CA LEU A 2 0.86 -15.44 2.39
C LEU A 2 1.71 -14.25 1.96
N GLY A 3 2.87 -14.51 1.37
CA GLY A 3 3.87 -13.51 1.05
C GLY A 3 4.91 -13.30 2.15
N GLY A 4 6.14 -13.03 1.73
CA GLY A 4 7.31 -12.96 2.60
C GLY A 4 8.04 -11.62 2.58
N GLY A 5 7.46 -10.56 2.05
CA GLY A 5 8.09 -9.26 1.91
C GLY A 5 8.17 -8.45 3.22
N GLN A 6 8.40 -7.13 3.08
CA GLN A 6 8.57 -6.26 4.24
C GLN A 6 7.29 -6.09 5.07
N LEU A 7 6.11 -6.10 4.43
CA LEU A 7 4.85 -5.96 5.17
C LEU A 7 4.59 -7.19 6.01
N GLY A 8 4.82 -8.39 5.43
CA GLY A 8 4.77 -9.66 6.15
C GLY A 8 5.78 -9.73 7.28
N ARG A 9 7.00 -9.18 7.11
CA ARG A 9 8.00 -9.09 8.18
C ARG A 9 7.49 -8.24 9.35
N MET A 10 6.98 -7.04 9.10
CA MET A 10 6.47 -6.15 10.16
C MET A 10 5.21 -6.72 10.82
N PHE A 11 4.33 -7.37 10.04
CA PHE A 11 3.21 -8.13 10.60
C PHE A 11 3.69 -9.26 11.52
N THR A 12 4.70 -10.03 11.10
CA THR A 12 5.25 -11.13 11.91
C THR A 12 5.79 -10.62 13.24
N VAL A 13 6.51 -9.48 13.24
CA VAL A 13 6.97 -8.85 14.49
C VAL A 13 5.79 -8.51 15.41
N ALA A 14 4.75 -7.86 14.88
CA ALA A 14 3.56 -7.49 15.66
C ALA A 14 2.82 -8.73 16.18
N ALA A 15 2.62 -9.75 15.36
CA ALA A 15 1.94 -10.98 15.76
C ALA A 15 2.70 -11.71 16.88
N ARG A 16 4.03 -11.83 16.76
CA ARG A 16 4.86 -12.47 17.78
C ARG A 16 4.90 -11.66 19.07
N THR A 17 4.86 -10.33 18.99
CA THR A 17 4.76 -9.46 20.18
C THR A 17 3.46 -9.74 20.96
N LEU A 18 2.37 -10.06 20.26
CA LEU A 18 1.09 -10.47 20.85
C LEU A 18 1.02 -11.96 21.24
N GLY A 19 2.13 -12.72 21.08
CA GLY A 19 2.21 -14.13 21.44
C GLY A 19 1.70 -15.12 20.39
N TYR A 20 1.36 -14.66 19.19
CA TYR A 20 0.94 -15.54 18.09
C TYR A 20 2.15 -16.19 17.41
N ARG A 21 1.96 -17.43 16.96
CA ARG A 21 2.89 -18.08 16.03
C ARG A 21 2.55 -17.67 14.59
N VAL A 22 3.56 -17.53 13.76
CA VAL A 22 3.41 -17.13 12.37
C VAL A 22 4.03 -18.17 11.45
N MET A 23 3.22 -18.74 10.57
CA MET A 23 3.67 -19.54 9.44
C MET A 23 3.63 -18.68 8.19
N VAL A 24 4.69 -18.69 7.37
CA VAL A 24 4.78 -17.97 6.10
C VAL A 24 4.77 -18.98 4.95
N LEU A 25 3.95 -18.76 3.94
CA LEU A 25 4.05 -19.44 2.65
C LEU A 25 4.58 -18.43 1.62
N GLU A 26 5.77 -18.69 1.08
CA GLU A 26 6.49 -17.81 0.17
C GLU A 26 7.51 -18.60 -0.65
N PRO A 27 7.54 -18.46 -1.98
CA PRO A 27 8.52 -19.15 -2.83
C PRO A 27 9.98 -18.76 -2.58
N ASP A 28 10.24 -17.49 -2.19
CA ASP A 28 11.62 -17.04 -1.87
C ASP A 28 12.04 -17.48 -0.47
N GLN A 29 12.95 -18.47 -0.41
CA GLN A 29 13.50 -18.97 0.85
C GLN A 29 14.21 -17.90 1.71
N HIS A 30 14.55 -16.75 1.12
CA HIS A 30 15.28 -15.68 1.77
C HIS A 30 14.42 -14.43 2.01
N SER A 31 13.11 -14.61 1.94
CA SER A 31 12.17 -13.49 2.12
C SER A 31 12.26 -12.87 3.51
N PRO A 32 12.07 -11.56 3.63
CA PRO A 32 12.15 -10.83 4.91
C PRO A 32 11.26 -11.36 6.02
N ALA A 33 10.04 -11.80 5.74
CA ALA A 33 9.13 -12.33 6.74
C ALA A 33 9.52 -13.73 7.19
N ALA A 34 9.98 -14.60 6.28
CA ALA A 34 10.39 -15.96 6.58
C ALA A 34 11.53 -16.02 7.59
N GLN A 35 12.41 -15.02 7.59
CA GLN A 35 13.52 -14.94 8.57
C GLN A 35 13.05 -14.77 10.03
N LEU A 36 11.80 -14.35 10.24
CA LEU A 36 11.22 -14.10 11.57
C LEU A 36 10.05 -15.03 11.90
N ALA A 37 9.56 -15.76 10.92
CA ALA A 37 8.44 -16.70 11.08
C ALA A 37 8.85 -17.90 11.94
N ASP A 38 7.89 -18.54 12.58
CA ASP A 38 8.08 -19.79 13.30
C ASP A 38 8.22 -20.96 12.33
N GLU A 39 7.55 -20.89 11.18
CA GLU A 39 7.59 -21.89 10.12
C GLU A 39 7.53 -21.21 8.74
N HIS A 40 8.25 -21.77 7.76
CA HIS A 40 8.25 -21.30 6.38
C HIS A 40 8.00 -22.47 5.43
N ILE A 41 6.93 -22.36 4.64
CA ILE A 41 6.63 -23.26 3.54
C ILE A 41 7.13 -22.60 2.24
N ILE A 42 8.14 -23.23 1.62
CA ILE A 42 8.72 -22.76 0.36
C ILE A 42 7.96 -23.44 -0.77
N ALA A 43 6.96 -22.75 -1.33
CA ALA A 43 6.14 -23.27 -2.41
C ALA A 43 5.51 -22.12 -3.22
N PRO A 44 5.15 -22.35 -4.51
CA PRO A 44 4.29 -21.45 -5.27
C PRO A 44 2.92 -21.28 -4.61
N TYR A 45 2.26 -20.14 -4.86
CA TYR A 45 0.94 -19.84 -4.28
C TYR A 45 -0.21 -20.64 -4.87
N ASP A 46 0.02 -21.51 -5.83
CA ASP A 46 -0.93 -22.42 -6.47
C ASP A 46 -0.63 -23.92 -6.21
N ASP A 47 0.37 -24.23 -5.37
CA ASP A 47 0.67 -25.60 -4.95
C ASP A 47 -0.39 -26.11 -3.98
N ALA A 48 -1.29 -26.97 -4.46
CA ALA A 48 -2.42 -27.47 -3.68
C ALA A 48 -2.01 -28.26 -2.44
N ALA A 49 -0.87 -28.99 -2.47
CA ALA A 49 -0.41 -29.76 -1.31
C ALA A 49 0.14 -28.83 -0.23
N ALA A 50 0.94 -27.83 -0.61
CA ALA A 50 1.46 -26.81 0.30
C ALA A 50 0.31 -25.98 0.90
N LEU A 51 -0.68 -25.59 0.08
CA LEU A 51 -1.85 -24.84 0.54
C LEU A 51 -2.72 -25.65 1.50
N THR A 52 -2.89 -26.95 1.28
CA THR A 52 -3.62 -27.84 2.20
C THR A 52 -2.91 -27.93 3.55
N LEU A 53 -1.59 -28.15 3.53
CA LEU A 53 -0.78 -28.16 4.75
C LEU A 53 -0.89 -26.83 5.50
N PHE A 54 -0.73 -25.72 4.78
CA PHE A 54 -0.79 -24.38 5.32
C PHE A 54 -2.17 -24.05 5.92
N GLY A 55 -3.25 -24.29 5.16
CA GLY A 55 -4.61 -23.98 5.60
C GLY A 55 -5.08 -24.81 6.80
N THR A 56 -4.66 -26.09 6.86
CA THR A 56 -5.02 -26.99 8.00
C THR A 56 -4.23 -26.68 9.27
N ALA A 57 -3.06 -26.06 9.15
CA ALA A 57 -2.19 -25.72 10.29
C ALA A 57 -2.50 -24.32 10.88
N CYS A 58 -3.21 -23.47 10.17
CA CYS A 58 -3.46 -22.09 10.58
C CYS A 58 -4.89 -21.89 11.14
N ASP A 59 -5.03 -21.12 12.21
CA ASP A 59 -6.32 -20.67 12.73
C ASP A 59 -6.94 -19.55 11.88
N VAL A 60 -6.10 -18.76 11.21
CA VAL A 60 -6.48 -17.68 10.28
C VAL A 60 -5.38 -17.42 9.28
N VAL A 61 -5.75 -17.08 8.05
CA VAL A 61 -4.82 -16.72 6.98
C VAL A 61 -5.01 -15.25 6.59
N THR A 62 -3.88 -14.58 6.34
CA THR A 62 -3.84 -13.22 5.79
C THR A 62 -2.76 -13.12 4.70
N THR A 63 -2.78 -12.02 3.93
CA THR A 63 -1.81 -11.76 2.87
C THR A 63 -1.12 -10.41 3.04
N GLU A 64 0.11 -10.30 2.56
CA GLU A 64 0.87 -9.04 2.60
C GLU A 64 0.85 -8.27 1.27
N PHE A 65 0.40 -8.89 0.17
CA PHE A 65 0.33 -8.19 -1.10
C PHE A 65 -0.83 -8.69 -1.98
N GLU A 66 -1.31 -7.81 -2.84
CA GLU A 66 -2.54 -7.97 -3.62
C GLU A 66 -2.42 -8.94 -4.80
N ASN A 67 -1.20 -9.28 -5.25
CA ASN A 67 -1.03 -10.14 -6.43
C ASN A 67 -1.05 -11.66 -6.12
N ILE A 68 -1.34 -12.05 -4.88
CA ILE A 68 -1.68 -13.44 -4.57
C ILE A 68 -2.94 -13.80 -5.37
N PRO A 69 -2.96 -14.89 -6.12
CA PRO A 69 -4.15 -15.27 -6.89
C PRO A 69 -5.39 -15.39 -5.98
N ALA A 70 -6.49 -14.75 -6.35
CA ALA A 70 -7.73 -14.83 -5.56
C ALA A 70 -8.20 -16.28 -5.35
N ALA A 71 -7.97 -17.16 -6.33
CA ALA A 71 -8.26 -18.60 -6.24
C ALA A 71 -7.50 -19.29 -5.09
N THR A 72 -6.28 -18.83 -4.77
CA THR A 72 -5.51 -19.32 -3.62
C THR A 72 -6.21 -19.00 -2.30
N LEU A 73 -6.75 -17.79 -2.19
CA LEU A 73 -7.49 -17.35 -1.00
C LEU A 73 -8.82 -18.11 -0.87
N ASP A 74 -9.53 -18.33 -2.00
CA ASP A 74 -10.77 -19.14 -2.03
C ASP A 74 -10.49 -20.61 -1.66
N PHE A 75 -9.35 -21.17 -2.10
CA PHE A 75 -8.95 -22.51 -1.72
C PHE A 75 -8.68 -22.62 -0.22
N LEU A 76 -7.93 -21.67 0.35
CA LEU A 76 -7.61 -21.64 1.79
C LEU A 76 -8.83 -21.40 2.67
N ALA A 77 -9.83 -20.68 2.18
CA ALA A 77 -11.09 -20.43 2.90
C ALA A 77 -11.90 -21.72 3.20
N GLN A 78 -11.54 -22.85 2.57
CA GLN A 78 -12.13 -24.17 2.88
C GLN A 78 -11.60 -24.75 4.20
N PHE A 79 -10.46 -24.27 4.70
CA PHE A 79 -9.79 -24.81 5.90
C PHE A 79 -9.91 -23.88 7.10
N CYS A 80 -9.75 -22.56 6.89
CA CYS A 80 -9.78 -21.57 7.96
C CYS A 80 -10.24 -20.20 7.43
N PRO A 81 -10.61 -19.24 8.31
CA PRO A 81 -10.92 -17.88 7.90
C PRO A 81 -9.74 -17.24 7.14
N VAL A 82 -10.02 -16.61 6.00
CA VAL A 82 -9.07 -15.84 5.19
C VAL A 82 -9.46 -14.36 5.23
N ARG A 83 -8.55 -13.50 5.68
CA ARG A 83 -8.79 -12.07 5.90
C ARG A 83 -7.61 -11.24 5.39
N PRO A 84 -7.79 -10.38 4.35
CA PRO A 84 -9.05 -10.11 3.64
C PRO A 84 -9.54 -11.30 2.80
N SER A 85 -10.82 -11.23 2.39
CA SER A 85 -11.41 -12.25 1.51
C SER A 85 -10.83 -12.21 0.09
N ALA A 86 -10.93 -13.32 -0.63
CA ALA A 86 -10.57 -13.39 -2.05
C ALA A 86 -11.29 -12.34 -2.88
N HIS A 87 -12.56 -12.04 -2.59
CA HIS A 87 -13.33 -11.00 -3.26
C HIS A 87 -12.68 -9.62 -3.10
N ALA A 88 -12.31 -9.23 -1.88
CA ALA A 88 -11.71 -7.93 -1.61
C ALA A 88 -10.35 -7.78 -2.33
N VAL A 89 -9.53 -8.84 -2.33
CA VAL A 89 -8.25 -8.85 -3.03
C VAL A 89 -8.44 -8.76 -4.55
N LYS A 90 -9.40 -9.53 -5.10
CA LYS A 90 -9.71 -9.52 -6.54
C LYS A 90 -10.11 -8.14 -7.06
N MET A 91 -10.84 -7.35 -6.23
CA MET A 91 -11.25 -6.00 -6.59
C MET A 91 -10.06 -5.05 -6.78
N ALA A 92 -8.98 -5.23 -6.03
CA ALA A 92 -7.76 -4.41 -6.15
C ALA A 92 -6.75 -4.92 -7.20
N GLN A 93 -6.95 -6.13 -7.74
CA GLN A 93 -6.02 -6.73 -8.71
C GLN A 93 -6.13 -6.17 -10.12
N ASP A 94 -7.20 -5.47 -10.42
CA ASP A 94 -7.50 -4.95 -11.74
C ASP A 94 -8.00 -3.50 -11.64
N ARG A 95 -7.24 -2.57 -12.20
CA ARG A 95 -7.53 -1.12 -12.11
C ARG A 95 -8.87 -0.73 -12.69
N LEU A 96 -9.35 -1.43 -13.73
CA LEU A 96 -10.67 -1.14 -14.31
C LEU A 96 -11.79 -1.58 -13.37
N VAL A 97 -11.65 -2.78 -12.78
CA VAL A 97 -12.59 -3.30 -11.80
C VAL A 97 -12.61 -2.42 -10.54
N GLU A 98 -11.44 -2.02 -10.04
CA GLU A 98 -11.28 -1.12 -8.91
C GLU A 98 -11.98 0.22 -9.13
N LYS A 99 -11.77 0.85 -10.29
CA LYS A 99 -12.39 2.16 -10.58
C LYS A 99 -13.91 2.09 -10.73
N GLU A 100 -14.43 1.02 -11.32
CA GLU A 100 -15.88 0.81 -11.36
C GLU A 100 -16.44 0.51 -9.96
N PHE A 101 -15.71 -0.22 -9.12
CA PHE A 101 -16.07 -0.40 -7.72
C PHE A 101 -16.11 0.94 -6.97
N VAL A 102 -15.13 1.81 -7.14
CA VAL A 102 -15.12 3.17 -6.56
C VAL A 102 -16.38 3.95 -6.95
N ARG A 103 -16.77 3.91 -8.24
CA ARG A 103 -18.03 4.53 -8.73
C ARG A 103 -19.26 3.91 -8.06
N SER A 104 -19.29 2.60 -7.91
CA SER A 104 -20.41 1.90 -7.25
C SER A 104 -20.56 2.29 -5.77
N CYS A 105 -19.48 2.72 -5.12
CA CYS A 105 -19.50 3.29 -3.77
C CYS A 105 -20.02 4.74 -3.74
N GLY A 106 -20.40 5.34 -4.89
CA GLY A 106 -20.79 6.74 -4.98
C GLY A 106 -19.62 7.70 -4.77
N LEU A 107 -18.39 7.27 -5.09
CA LEU A 107 -17.17 8.05 -5.02
C LEU A 107 -16.65 8.37 -6.43
N SER A 108 -15.81 9.38 -6.52
CA SER A 108 -15.20 9.81 -7.78
C SER A 108 -13.79 9.23 -7.92
N PRO A 109 -13.55 8.26 -8.82
CA PRO A 109 -12.19 7.92 -9.21
C PRO A 109 -11.61 9.02 -10.10
N VAL A 110 -10.28 9.00 -10.28
CA VAL A 110 -9.64 9.79 -11.37
C VAL A 110 -10.35 9.49 -12.69
N PRO A 111 -10.69 10.50 -13.52
CA PRO A 111 -11.31 10.27 -14.81
C PRO A 111 -10.52 9.28 -15.66
N PHE A 112 -11.19 8.25 -16.18
CA PHE A 112 -10.54 7.16 -16.87
C PHE A 112 -11.35 6.56 -18.00
N ALA A 113 -10.68 5.86 -18.91
CA ALA A 113 -11.26 5.02 -19.94
C ALA A 113 -10.54 3.66 -20.00
N ALA A 114 -11.31 2.61 -20.29
CA ALA A 114 -10.76 1.28 -20.55
C ALA A 114 -10.18 1.23 -21.96
N ILE A 115 -8.97 0.72 -22.10
CA ILE A 115 -8.29 0.53 -23.40
C ILE A 115 -7.95 -0.95 -23.53
N ARG A 116 -8.69 -1.65 -24.40
CA ARG A 116 -8.50 -3.07 -24.72
C ARG A 116 -8.04 -3.28 -26.14
N GLN A 117 -8.22 -2.28 -26.98
CA GLN A 117 -7.84 -2.27 -28.40
C GLN A 117 -7.54 -0.83 -28.83
N PRO A 118 -6.79 -0.58 -29.90
CA PRO A 118 -6.39 0.77 -30.32
C PRO A 118 -7.57 1.72 -30.54
N GLN A 119 -8.72 1.22 -31.01
CA GLN A 119 -9.92 2.00 -31.28
C GLN A 119 -10.53 2.63 -30.02
N ASP A 120 -10.29 2.02 -28.84
CA ASP A 120 -10.80 2.53 -27.57
C ASP A 120 -10.15 3.87 -27.20
N ILE A 121 -8.91 4.12 -27.68
CA ILE A 121 -8.19 5.39 -27.45
C ILE A 121 -8.93 6.56 -28.14
N ALA A 122 -9.39 6.35 -29.37
CA ALA A 122 -10.17 7.34 -30.08
C ALA A 122 -11.54 7.57 -29.40
N ALA A 123 -12.17 6.50 -28.90
CA ALA A 123 -13.44 6.58 -28.17
C ALA A 123 -13.30 7.27 -26.81
N ALA A 124 -12.13 7.24 -26.16
CA ALA A 124 -11.84 7.90 -24.91
C ALA A 124 -11.79 9.44 -25.02
N GLN A 125 -11.72 10.00 -26.22
CA GLN A 125 -11.76 11.45 -26.45
C GLN A 125 -13.09 12.02 -25.96
N GLY A 126 -13.01 12.94 -24.99
CA GLY A 126 -14.19 13.53 -24.34
C GLY A 126 -14.46 13.01 -22.92
N SER A 127 -13.92 11.85 -22.54
CA SER A 127 -13.97 11.33 -21.17
C SER A 127 -12.63 11.48 -20.42
N VAL A 128 -11.51 11.51 -21.14
CA VAL A 128 -10.17 11.70 -20.58
C VAL A 128 -9.44 12.80 -21.34
N ALA A 129 -9.03 13.83 -20.64
CA ALA A 129 -8.24 14.92 -21.21
C ALA A 129 -6.74 14.57 -21.18
N TYR A 130 -6.01 15.03 -22.21
CA TYR A 130 -4.55 14.97 -22.24
C TYR A 130 -3.92 16.20 -21.54
N PRO A 131 -2.74 16.08 -20.90
CA PRO A 131 -1.96 14.86 -20.79
C PRO A 131 -2.64 13.79 -19.93
N ALA A 132 -2.42 12.51 -20.27
CA ALA A 132 -2.99 11.37 -19.58
C ALA A 132 -1.89 10.35 -19.24
N ILE A 133 -2.22 9.35 -18.45
CA ILE A 133 -1.31 8.26 -18.10
C ILE A 133 -1.97 6.95 -18.57
N LEU A 134 -1.31 6.24 -19.46
CA LEU A 134 -1.72 4.88 -19.85
C LEU A 134 -1.04 3.90 -18.91
N LYS A 135 -1.82 3.06 -18.23
CA LYS A 135 -1.34 2.06 -17.27
C LYS A 135 -1.86 0.68 -17.63
N THR A 136 -1.06 -0.37 -17.48
CA THR A 136 -1.58 -1.73 -17.55
C THR A 136 -2.64 -1.94 -16.49
N ALA A 137 -3.74 -2.62 -16.82
CA ALA A 137 -4.83 -2.86 -15.87
C ALA A 137 -4.41 -3.74 -14.70
N ARG A 138 -3.41 -4.60 -14.89
CA ARG A 138 -2.93 -5.56 -13.89
C ARG A 138 -1.41 -5.52 -13.77
N PHE A 139 -0.90 -5.95 -12.60
CA PHE A 139 0.54 -6.13 -12.30
C PHE A 139 1.42 -4.86 -12.36
N GLY A 140 0.84 -3.66 -12.51
CA GLY A 140 1.57 -2.40 -12.41
C GLY A 140 1.79 -2.01 -10.94
N TYR A 141 3.00 -1.60 -10.58
CA TYR A 141 3.36 -1.10 -9.25
C TYR A 141 4.57 -0.16 -9.30
N ASP A 142 4.70 0.74 -8.34
CA ASP A 142 5.84 1.66 -8.20
C ASP A 142 6.26 2.31 -9.54
N GLY A 143 5.30 2.79 -10.33
CA GLY A 143 5.53 3.45 -11.62
C GLY A 143 5.82 2.52 -12.81
N LYS A 144 5.87 1.20 -12.61
CA LYS A 144 6.06 0.22 -13.70
C LYS A 144 4.75 -0.05 -14.42
N GLY A 145 4.85 -0.30 -15.73
CA GLY A 145 3.68 -0.58 -16.57
C GLY A 145 2.82 0.66 -16.81
N GLN A 146 3.42 1.88 -16.79
CA GLN A 146 2.71 3.12 -17.09
C GLN A 146 3.55 4.06 -17.95
N VAL A 147 2.88 4.83 -18.81
CA VAL A 147 3.46 5.80 -19.73
C VAL A 147 2.63 7.07 -19.72
N THR A 148 3.28 8.23 -19.52
CA THR A 148 2.61 9.53 -19.69
C THR A 148 2.48 9.86 -21.17
N VAL A 149 1.28 10.19 -21.63
CA VAL A 149 0.95 10.47 -23.02
C VAL A 149 0.30 11.84 -23.16
N LYS A 150 0.65 12.57 -24.21
CA LYS A 150 0.19 13.94 -24.46
C LYS A 150 -0.87 14.03 -25.57
N SER A 151 -1.11 12.94 -26.29
CA SER A 151 -2.04 12.85 -27.40
C SER A 151 -2.55 11.42 -27.60
N ALA A 152 -3.58 11.25 -28.40
CA ALA A 152 -4.07 9.94 -28.81
C ALA A 152 -3.01 9.14 -29.56
N ALA A 153 -2.23 9.77 -30.45
CA ALA A 153 -1.17 9.10 -31.18
C ALA A 153 -0.06 8.56 -30.24
N GLU A 154 0.32 9.33 -29.22
CA GLU A 154 1.26 8.82 -28.19
C GLU A 154 0.63 7.69 -27.36
N ALA A 155 -0.68 7.75 -27.08
CA ALA A 155 -1.37 6.68 -26.36
C ALA A 155 -1.43 5.37 -27.18
N GLU A 156 -1.64 5.45 -28.51
CA GLU A 156 -1.60 4.29 -29.39
C GLU A 156 -0.21 3.67 -29.44
N ALA A 157 0.84 4.48 -29.55
CA ALA A 157 2.21 4.00 -29.50
C ALA A 157 2.56 3.34 -28.15
N ALA A 158 2.17 3.97 -27.04
CA ALA A 158 2.38 3.44 -25.70
C ALA A 158 1.59 2.13 -25.47
N PHE A 159 0.37 2.01 -26.01
CA PHE A 159 -0.42 0.79 -25.91
C PHE A 159 0.27 -0.38 -26.62
N ALA A 160 0.83 -0.14 -27.82
CA ALA A 160 1.62 -1.14 -28.53
C ALA A 160 2.91 -1.52 -27.75
N GLU A 161 3.61 -0.53 -27.16
CA GLU A 161 4.81 -0.76 -26.35
C GLU A 161 4.51 -1.58 -25.09
N LEU A 162 3.35 -1.38 -24.47
CA LEU A 162 2.88 -2.15 -23.31
C LEU A 162 2.39 -3.57 -23.68
N GLY A 163 2.46 -3.96 -24.95
CA GLY A 163 2.14 -5.31 -25.44
C GLY A 163 0.67 -5.54 -25.72
N GLU A 164 -0.11 -4.48 -25.96
CA GLU A 164 -1.53 -4.54 -26.28
C GLU A 164 -2.38 -5.32 -25.26
N VAL A 165 -1.97 -5.25 -23.99
CA VAL A 165 -2.73 -5.82 -22.87
C VAL A 165 -3.80 -4.85 -22.41
N ASP A 166 -4.79 -5.34 -21.66
CA ASP A 166 -5.80 -4.47 -21.05
C ASP A 166 -5.13 -3.35 -20.25
N CYS A 167 -5.49 -2.10 -20.59
CA CYS A 167 -4.96 -0.88 -19.99
C CYS A 167 -6.09 0.03 -19.49
N VAL A 168 -5.74 0.93 -18.60
CA VAL A 168 -6.55 2.08 -18.22
C VAL A 168 -5.84 3.35 -18.67
N LEU A 169 -6.54 4.22 -19.38
CA LEU A 169 -6.11 5.58 -19.69
C LEU A 169 -6.70 6.51 -18.65
N GLU A 170 -5.84 7.13 -17.82
CA GLU A 170 -6.25 8.04 -16.76
C GLU A 170 -5.86 9.46 -17.06
N GLN A 171 -6.77 10.41 -16.81
CA GLN A 171 -6.45 11.82 -16.90
C GLN A 171 -5.36 12.19 -15.90
N ARG A 172 -4.33 12.89 -16.36
CA ARG A 172 -3.36 13.48 -15.43
C ARG A 172 -4.01 14.63 -14.69
N VAL A 173 -4.18 14.44 -13.37
CA VAL A 173 -4.82 15.43 -12.48
C VAL A 173 -3.83 16.53 -12.10
N ASP A 174 -4.29 17.77 -12.05
CA ASP A 174 -3.51 18.89 -11.50
C ASP A 174 -3.61 18.87 -9.98
N LEU A 175 -2.61 18.23 -9.36
CA LEU A 175 -2.60 17.91 -7.94
C LEU A 175 -2.25 19.13 -7.09
N GLN A 176 -2.98 19.31 -5.99
CA GLN A 176 -2.54 20.08 -4.84
C GLN A 176 -1.75 19.18 -3.87
N ARG A 177 -2.29 17.99 -3.57
CA ARG A 177 -1.69 17.00 -2.66
C ARG A 177 -2.10 15.58 -3.02
N GLU A 178 -1.29 14.64 -2.59
CA GLU A 178 -1.64 13.23 -2.51
C GLU A 178 -1.81 12.87 -1.03
N ILE A 179 -2.90 12.20 -0.67
CA ILE A 179 -3.14 11.77 0.70
C ILE A 179 -3.54 10.31 0.74
N SER A 180 -3.38 9.68 1.89
CA SER A 180 -3.87 8.33 2.11
C SER A 180 -4.55 8.18 3.47
N VAL A 181 -5.56 7.31 3.50
CA VAL A 181 -6.23 6.87 4.71
C VAL A 181 -5.89 5.41 4.93
N ILE A 182 -5.25 5.11 6.05
CA ILE A 182 -5.13 3.76 6.56
C ILE A 182 -6.31 3.52 7.48
N LEU A 183 -7.04 2.43 7.26
CA LEU A 183 -8.17 2.07 8.12
C LEU A 183 -8.13 0.57 8.47
N ALA A 184 -8.71 0.25 9.60
CA ALA A 184 -8.95 -1.12 10.02
C ALA A 184 -10.45 -1.36 10.11
N ARG A 185 -10.89 -2.55 9.71
CA ARG A 185 -12.28 -3.00 9.86
C ARG A 185 -12.30 -4.39 10.46
N SER A 186 -13.13 -4.55 11.49
CA SER A 186 -13.26 -5.77 12.27
C SER A 186 -14.29 -6.74 11.67
N THR A 187 -14.37 -7.94 12.22
CA THR A 187 -15.33 -8.98 11.81
C THR A 187 -16.79 -8.63 12.13
N ASN A 188 -17.03 -7.72 13.10
CA ASN A 188 -18.38 -7.23 13.42
C ASN A 188 -18.82 -6.05 12.56
N GLY A 189 -17.96 -5.59 11.66
CA GLY A 189 -18.26 -4.50 10.73
C GLY A 189 -17.89 -3.09 11.20
N GLU A 190 -17.40 -2.93 12.43
CA GLU A 190 -16.88 -1.65 12.90
C GLU A 190 -15.57 -1.31 12.21
N ALA A 191 -15.33 -0.01 12.00
CA ALA A 191 -14.11 0.50 11.38
C ALA A 191 -13.48 1.63 12.20
N CYS A 192 -12.15 1.74 12.14
CA CYS A 192 -11.42 2.87 12.67
C CYS A 192 -10.34 3.31 11.68
N CYS A 193 -10.14 4.63 11.56
CA CYS A 193 -9.11 5.21 10.70
C CYS A 193 -7.90 5.64 11.54
N PHE A 194 -6.72 5.56 10.94
CA PHE A 194 -5.55 6.28 11.38
C PHE A 194 -5.61 7.75 10.93
N PRO A 195 -4.79 8.64 11.48
CA PRO A 195 -4.65 10.01 11.00
C PRO A 195 -4.33 10.04 9.50
N VAL A 196 -4.96 10.96 8.77
CA VAL A 196 -4.73 11.12 7.34
C VAL A 196 -3.28 11.50 7.09
N ALA A 197 -2.65 10.80 6.16
CA ALA A 197 -1.27 11.00 5.77
C ALA A 197 -1.19 11.76 4.44
N GLU A 198 -0.27 12.73 4.35
CA GLU A 198 0.13 13.36 3.10
C GLU A 198 1.32 12.62 2.51
N ASN A 199 1.30 12.35 1.22
CA ASN A 199 2.30 11.56 0.53
C ASN A 199 3.01 12.38 -0.54
N GLU A 200 4.33 12.21 -0.63
CA GLU A 200 5.13 12.76 -1.71
C GLU A 200 5.81 11.63 -2.48
N HIS A 201 5.52 11.56 -3.79
CA HIS A 201 6.14 10.59 -4.68
C HIS A 201 7.26 11.22 -5.50
N ARG A 202 8.33 10.46 -5.73
CA ARG A 202 9.40 10.78 -6.68
C ARG A 202 9.52 9.66 -7.69
N ASN A 203 9.42 10.00 -8.96
CA ASN A 203 9.44 9.02 -10.07
C ASN A 203 8.44 7.87 -9.89
N GLY A 204 7.24 8.16 -9.34
CA GLY A 204 6.19 7.17 -9.12
C GLY A 204 6.39 6.26 -7.90
N ILE A 205 7.43 6.48 -7.09
CA ILE A 205 7.70 5.74 -5.86
C ILE A 205 7.49 6.67 -4.66
N LEU A 206 6.78 6.21 -3.63
CA LEU A 206 6.59 6.97 -2.40
C LEU A 206 7.95 7.32 -1.78
N HIS A 207 8.24 8.61 -1.69
CA HIS A 207 9.46 9.12 -1.09
C HIS A 207 9.27 9.37 0.40
N GLN A 208 8.26 10.17 0.77
CA GLN A 208 7.96 10.47 2.16
C GLN A 208 6.46 10.55 2.45
N THR A 209 6.12 10.30 3.70
CA THR A 209 4.77 10.45 4.26
C THR A 209 4.84 11.39 5.45
N ILE A 210 3.95 12.38 5.48
CA ILE A 210 3.89 13.48 6.43
C ILE A 210 2.59 13.36 7.23
N VAL A 211 2.66 13.31 8.55
CA VAL A 211 1.48 13.15 9.41
C VAL A 211 1.54 14.09 10.60
N PRO A 212 0.46 14.85 10.87
CA PRO A 212 -0.80 14.89 10.13
C PRO A 212 -0.66 15.53 8.74
N ALA A 213 -1.52 15.13 7.81
CA ALA A 213 -1.58 15.76 6.50
C ALA A 213 -1.89 17.26 6.62
N ARG A 214 -1.25 18.09 5.79
CA ARG A 214 -1.43 19.56 5.77
C ARG A 214 -2.66 19.94 4.93
N ILE A 215 -3.83 19.50 5.39
CA ILE A 215 -5.15 19.70 4.75
C ILE A 215 -6.17 20.18 5.78
N GLU A 216 -7.28 20.73 5.30
CA GLU A 216 -8.40 21.13 6.13
C GLU A 216 -9.06 19.91 6.80
N THR A 217 -9.52 20.05 8.05
CA THR A 217 -10.17 18.99 8.82
C THR A 217 -11.35 18.37 8.07
N GLN A 218 -12.17 19.18 7.44
CA GLN A 218 -13.34 18.71 6.68
C GLN A 218 -12.93 17.78 5.51
N LEU A 219 -11.81 18.06 4.85
CA LEU A 219 -11.30 17.22 3.77
C LEU A 219 -10.75 15.89 4.32
N ALA A 220 -10.08 15.92 5.48
CA ALA A 220 -9.62 14.73 6.16
C ALA A 220 -10.79 13.81 6.56
N GLU A 221 -11.84 14.38 7.14
CA GLU A 221 -13.07 13.66 7.49
C GLU A 221 -13.75 13.05 6.26
N ALA A 222 -13.83 13.81 5.16
CA ALA A 222 -14.38 13.31 3.89
C ALA A 222 -13.57 12.13 3.34
N ALA A 223 -12.24 12.18 3.39
CA ALA A 223 -11.38 11.09 2.95
C ALA A 223 -11.56 9.83 3.83
N GLN A 224 -11.63 9.99 5.16
CA GLN A 224 -11.89 8.89 6.08
C GLN A 224 -13.27 8.26 5.87
N ALA A 225 -14.31 9.08 5.66
CA ALA A 225 -15.66 8.60 5.35
C ALA A 225 -15.70 7.84 4.02
N ALA A 226 -14.99 8.31 2.99
CA ALA A 226 -14.89 7.64 1.69
C ALA A 226 -14.20 6.28 1.83
N ALA A 227 -13.06 6.22 2.52
CA ALA A 227 -12.33 4.98 2.75
C ALA A 227 -13.16 3.97 3.56
N THR A 228 -13.87 4.42 4.60
CA THR A 228 -14.76 3.58 5.40
C THR A 228 -15.88 2.99 4.56
N ARG A 229 -16.53 3.80 3.70
CA ARG A 229 -17.57 3.33 2.77
C ARG A 229 -17.06 2.23 1.83
N MET A 230 -15.85 2.39 1.28
CA MET A 230 -15.23 1.35 0.44
C MET A 230 -15.01 0.05 1.22
N ALA A 231 -14.49 0.12 2.45
CA ALA A 231 -14.29 -1.04 3.31
C ALA A 231 -15.61 -1.75 3.68
N GLU A 232 -16.68 -1.00 3.91
CA GLU A 232 -18.02 -1.51 4.18
C GLU A 232 -18.58 -2.27 2.98
N GLN A 233 -18.53 -1.68 1.78
CA GLN A 233 -19.02 -2.30 0.54
C GLN A 233 -18.26 -3.57 0.17
N LEU A 234 -16.97 -3.66 0.51
CA LEU A 234 -16.16 -4.87 0.35
C LEU A 234 -16.40 -5.92 1.44
N ALA A 235 -17.17 -5.63 2.48
CA ALA A 235 -17.21 -6.41 3.72
C ALA A 235 -15.79 -6.77 4.21
N PHE A 236 -14.87 -5.80 4.06
CA PHE A 236 -13.44 -5.98 4.32
C PHE A 236 -13.18 -6.32 5.78
N VAL A 237 -12.24 -7.23 6.05
CA VAL A 237 -11.74 -7.50 7.40
C VAL A 237 -10.22 -7.45 7.39
N GLY A 238 -9.65 -6.58 8.21
CA GLY A 238 -8.22 -6.33 8.24
C GLY A 238 -7.89 -4.86 8.19
N VAL A 239 -6.67 -4.53 7.82
CA VAL A 239 -6.20 -3.16 7.53
C VAL A 239 -6.10 -2.98 6.02
N MET A 240 -6.63 -1.88 5.52
CA MET A 240 -6.47 -1.45 4.13
C MET A 240 -6.07 0.01 4.04
N ALA A 241 -5.58 0.41 2.88
CA ALA A 241 -5.31 1.79 2.55
C ALA A 241 -6.14 2.23 1.35
N VAL A 242 -6.53 3.51 1.35
CA VAL A 242 -7.09 4.18 0.17
C VAL A 242 -6.26 5.43 -0.10
N GLU A 243 -5.76 5.55 -1.30
CA GLU A 243 -5.03 6.72 -1.77
C GLU A 243 -5.94 7.67 -2.52
N PHE A 244 -5.78 8.95 -2.25
CA PHE A 244 -6.58 10.02 -2.84
C PHE A 244 -5.69 11.09 -3.44
N PHE A 245 -6.19 11.69 -4.51
CA PHE A 245 -5.70 12.93 -5.06
C PHE A 245 -6.60 14.09 -4.61
N VAL A 246 -5.98 15.13 -4.08
CA VAL A 246 -6.63 16.41 -3.81
C VAL A 246 -6.26 17.33 -4.96
N THR A 247 -7.25 17.77 -5.73
CA THR A 247 -7.02 18.67 -6.84
C THR A 247 -6.80 20.11 -6.35
N LYS A 248 -6.25 20.99 -7.21
CA LYS A 248 -6.14 22.43 -6.89
C LYS A 248 -7.48 23.11 -6.67
N GLN A 249 -8.57 22.51 -7.14
CA GLN A 249 -9.94 22.96 -6.91
C GLN A 249 -10.53 22.44 -5.59
N GLY A 250 -9.77 21.63 -4.84
CA GLY A 250 -10.21 21.03 -3.58
C GLY A 250 -11.06 19.77 -3.76
N GLU A 251 -11.13 19.19 -4.95
CA GLU A 251 -11.85 17.94 -5.18
C GLU A 251 -11.06 16.76 -4.64
N LEU A 252 -11.75 15.79 -4.05
CA LEU A 252 -11.20 14.53 -3.56
C LEU A 252 -11.49 13.42 -4.57
N LEU A 253 -10.45 12.88 -5.20
CA LEU A 253 -10.55 11.79 -6.16
C LEU A 253 -9.86 10.55 -5.61
N VAL A 254 -10.51 9.38 -5.70
CA VAL A 254 -9.86 8.10 -5.34
C VAL A 254 -8.86 7.73 -6.43
N ASN A 255 -7.60 7.51 -6.03
CA ASN A 255 -6.55 7.03 -6.91
C ASN A 255 -6.55 5.50 -6.98
N GLU A 256 -6.23 4.84 -5.86
CA GLU A 256 -6.19 3.38 -5.75
C GLU A 256 -6.45 2.92 -4.32
N MET A 257 -6.75 1.62 -4.14
CA MET A 257 -6.85 0.98 -2.83
C MET A 257 -5.85 -0.18 -2.71
N ALA A 258 -5.34 -0.39 -1.51
CA ALA A 258 -4.53 -1.54 -1.16
C ALA A 258 -5.26 -2.36 -0.08
N PRO A 259 -5.69 -3.60 -0.36
CA PRO A 259 -6.43 -4.45 0.58
C PRO A 259 -5.49 -5.12 1.60
N ARG A 260 -4.59 -4.35 2.19
CA ARG A 260 -3.51 -4.76 3.09
C ARG A 260 -2.92 -3.57 3.83
N THR A 261 -2.03 -3.83 4.78
CA THR A 261 -1.14 -2.79 5.32
C THR A 261 -0.38 -2.09 4.18
N HIS A 262 -0.07 -0.80 4.36
CA HIS A 262 0.46 0.03 3.29
C HIS A 262 1.73 0.78 3.69
N ASN A 263 2.57 1.10 2.70
CA ASN A 263 3.82 1.83 2.93
C ASN A 263 3.59 3.21 3.56
N SER A 264 2.56 3.94 3.13
CA SER A 264 2.23 5.23 3.73
C SER A 264 1.75 5.13 5.18
N GLY A 265 1.44 3.93 5.68
CA GLY A 265 1.09 3.66 7.07
C GLY A 265 2.27 3.24 7.97
N HIS A 266 3.51 3.21 7.45
CA HIS A 266 4.66 2.76 8.26
C HIS A 266 4.98 3.68 9.43
N TYR A 267 4.66 4.98 9.32
CA TYR A 267 4.78 5.94 10.43
C TYR A 267 4.06 5.47 11.70
N THR A 268 3.03 4.63 11.57
CA THR A 268 2.26 4.12 12.70
C THR A 268 3.06 3.25 13.66
N LEU A 269 4.20 2.70 13.22
CA LEU A 269 5.10 1.92 14.07
C LEU A 269 5.67 2.75 15.23
N ASP A 270 5.95 4.02 14.98
CA ASP A 270 6.66 4.88 15.93
C ASP A 270 5.80 6.04 16.45
N ALA A 271 4.80 6.47 15.68
CA ALA A 271 4.05 7.68 15.96
C ALA A 271 2.59 7.44 16.36
N CYS A 272 2.08 6.21 16.33
CA CYS A 272 0.75 5.87 16.84
C CYS A 272 0.83 4.94 18.04
N LEU A 273 -0.21 4.96 18.88
CA LEU A 273 -0.27 4.05 20.03
C LEU A 273 -0.33 2.59 19.59
N THR A 274 -1.11 2.31 18.54
CA THR A 274 -1.19 0.99 17.89
C THR A 274 -0.74 1.13 16.44
N SER A 275 0.19 0.30 15.99
CA SER A 275 0.63 0.30 14.59
C SER A 275 -0.40 -0.33 13.66
N GLN A 276 -0.34 -0.01 12.36
CA GLN A 276 -1.16 -0.69 11.35
C GLN A 276 -0.94 -2.22 11.34
N PHE A 277 0.26 -2.68 11.68
CA PHE A 277 0.59 -4.10 11.71
C PHE A 277 -0.02 -4.81 12.92
N GLU A 278 0.03 -4.21 14.09
CA GLU A 278 -0.66 -4.71 15.26
C GLU A 278 -2.18 -4.70 15.05
N GLN A 279 -2.69 -3.62 14.45
CA GLN A 279 -4.10 -3.52 14.11
C GLN A 279 -4.52 -4.61 13.11
N GLN A 280 -3.67 -4.95 12.12
CA GLN A 280 -3.91 -6.06 11.22
C GLN A 280 -4.01 -7.38 11.99
N VAL A 281 -3.09 -7.66 12.92
CA VAL A 281 -3.17 -8.86 13.76
C VAL A 281 -4.49 -8.89 14.55
N ARG A 282 -4.86 -7.77 15.17
CA ARG A 282 -6.10 -7.66 15.93
C ARG A 282 -7.32 -7.97 15.08
N MET A 283 -7.41 -7.40 13.88
CA MET A 283 -8.56 -7.59 13.00
C MET A 283 -8.64 -9.01 12.45
N VAL A 284 -7.52 -9.58 11.99
CA VAL A 284 -7.53 -10.93 11.43
C VAL A 284 -7.78 -12.00 12.49
N CYS A 285 -7.38 -11.77 13.73
CA CYS A 285 -7.61 -12.65 14.87
C CYS A 285 -8.94 -12.38 15.62
N GLY A 286 -9.72 -11.39 15.20
CA GLY A 286 -11.00 -11.04 15.84
C GLY A 286 -10.86 -10.39 17.21
N LEU A 287 -9.74 -9.69 17.47
CA LEU A 287 -9.51 -8.95 18.70
C LEU A 287 -10.12 -7.54 18.61
N PRO A 288 -10.34 -6.86 19.76
CA PRO A 288 -10.74 -5.46 19.79
C PRO A 288 -9.72 -4.54 19.12
N PHE A 289 -10.18 -3.37 18.62
CA PHE A 289 -9.29 -2.33 18.11
C PHE A 289 -8.28 -1.87 19.16
N GLY A 290 -7.07 -1.56 18.73
CA GLY A 290 -6.16 -0.69 19.43
C GLY A 290 -6.45 0.78 19.10
N ASP A 291 -6.00 1.69 19.93
CA ASP A 291 -6.13 3.13 19.72
C ASP A 291 -5.18 3.59 18.60
N THR A 292 -5.73 4.21 17.55
CA THR A 292 -4.99 4.67 16.37
C THR A 292 -4.47 6.10 16.47
N ARG A 293 -4.63 6.75 17.65
CA ARG A 293 -4.24 8.16 17.83
C ARG A 293 -2.75 8.40 17.55
N LEU A 294 -2.49 9.55 16.96
CA LEU A 294 -1.13 10.05 16.76
C LEU A 294 -0.56 10.52 18.11
N LEU A 295 0.65 10.12 18.42
CA LEU A 295 1.37 10.51 19.65
C LEU A 295 2.22 11.77 19.42
N SER A 296 2.74 11.94 18.20
CA SER A 296 3.56 13.09 17.79
C SER A 296 3.49 13.27 16.28
N PRO A 297 3.58 14.49 15.75
CA PRO A 297 3.83 14.71 14.34
C PRO A 297 5.06 13.93 13.87
N VAL A 298 5.02 13.42 12.64
CA VAL A 298 6.04 12.51 12.11
C VAL A 298 6.22 12.67 10.62
N VAL A 299 7.44 12.50 10.16
CA VAL A 299 7.78 12.32 8.75
C VAL A 299 8.44 10.95 8.58
N MET A 300 7.81 10.09 7.81
CA MET A 300 8.39 8.81 7.38
C MET A 300 9.05 8.99 6.02
N VAL A 301 10.29 8.55 5.86
CA VAL A 301 11.02 8.60 4.60
C VAL A 301 11.44 7.19 4.19
N ASN A 302 11.13 6.82 2.94
CA ASN A 302 11.57 5.54 2.38
C ASN A 302 13.06 5.56 2.04
N LEU A 303 13.73 4.46 2.36
CA LEU A 303 15.10 4.19 1.96
C LEU A 303 15.07 3.21 0.78
N LEU A 304 15.33 3.75 -0.41
CA LEU A 304 15.42 2.96 -1.64
C LEU A 304 16.84 2.41 -1.79
N GLY A 305 17.00 1.38 -2.60
CA GLY A 305 18.30 0.78 -2.89
C GLY A 305 19.33 1.75 -3.48
N ASP A 306 18.87 2.86 -4.02
CA ASP A 306 19.69 3.97 -4.51
C ASP A 306 20.62 4.54 -3.43
N VAL A 307 20.19 4.53 -2.17
CA VAL A 307 20.97 5.07 -1.03
C VAL A 307 22.17 4.17 -0.68
N TRP A 308 22.18 2.90 -1.13
CA TRP A 308 23.28 1.98 -0.82
C TRP A 308 24.53 2.21 -1.66
N HIS A 309 24.43 2.86 -2.84
CA HIS A 309 25.54 3.00 -3.77
C HIS A 309 26.38 1.71 -3.86
N ASP A 310 27.68 1.79 -3.56
CA ASP A 310 28.62 0.66 -3.53
C ASP A 310 28.87 0.11 -2.11
N ALA A 311 28.25 0.69 -1.08
CA ALA A 311 28.46 0.34 0.33
C ALA A 311 27.20 0.51 1.16
N GLN A 312 27.24 0.07 2.42
CA GLN A 312 26.16 0.36 3.37
C GLN A 312 26.12 1.87 3.68
N PRO A 313 24.93 2.48 3.72
CA PRO A 313 24.76 3.86 4.15
C PRO A 313 25.28 4.11 5.57
N ASP A 314 25.65 5.34 5.87
CA ASP A 314 26.07 5.75 7.21
C ASP A 314 24.88 5.81 8.18
N TRP A 315 24.49 4.64 8.70
CA TRP A 315 23.41 4.54 9.69
C TRP A 315 23.74 5.28 10.98
N LEU A 316 25.03 5.49 11.30
CA LEU A 316 25.41 6.25 12.49
C LEU A 316 25.00 7.71 12.36
N ALA A 317 25.18 8.31 11.18
CA ALA A 317 24.73 9.68 10.91
C ALA A 317 23.21 9.84 11.09
N LEU A 318 22.41 8.84 10.68
CA LEU A 318 20.97 8.82 10.92
C LEU A 318 20.64 8.66 12.41
N LEU A 319 21.28 7.71 13.08
CA LEU A 319 20.99 7.36 14.49
C LEU A 319 21.51 8.39 15.50
N GLN A 320 22.30 9.38 15.07
CA GLN A 320 22.63 10.55 15.91
C GLN A 320 21.41 11.42 16.23
N SER A 321 20.37 11.38 15.40
CA SER A 321 19.08 12.02 15.70
C SER A 321 18.32 11.19 16.72
N ALA A 322 18.18 11.71 17.94
CA ALA A 322 17.49 11.01 19.03
C ALA A 322 16.01 10.76 18.78
N ASN A 323 15.39 11.54 17.87
CA ASN A 323 13.98 11.48 17.53
C ASN A 323 13.71 10.68 16.25
N THR A 324 14.73 9.99 15.72
CA THR A 324 14.63 9.22 14.47
C THR A 324 14.74 7.73 14.73
N LYS A 325 13.87 6.97 14.12
CA LYS A 325 13.78 5.51 14.18
C LYS A 325 14.03 4.90 12.82
N LEU A 326 14.97 3.94 12.74
CA LEU A 326 15.36 3.25 11.52
C LEU A 326 14.72 1.87 11.46
N HIS A 327 14.13 1.52 10.32
CA HIS A 327 13.55 0.21 10.03
C HIS A 327 14.15 -0.35 8.74
N LEU A 328 15.02 -1.35 8.83
CA LEU A 328 15.57 -2.08 7.69
C LEU A 328 14.80 -3.38 7.48
N TYR A 329 14.48 -3.67 6.21
CA TYR A 329 13.61 -4.81 5.89
C TYR A 329 14.34 -6.15 5.78
N GLY A 330 15.68 -6.16 5.80
CA GLY A 330 16.47 -7.39 5.70
C GLY A 330 16.53 -8.00 4.28
N LYS A 331 16.24 -7.20 3.25
CA LYS A 331 16.39 -7.63 1.85
C LYS A 331 17.86 -7.71 1.48
N ARG A 332 18.25 -8.76 0.73
CA ARG A 332 19.66 -9.04 0.40
C ARG A 332 20.27 -8.06 -0.60
N GLU A 333 19.50 -7.66 -1.62
CA GLU A 333 20.02 -6.85 -2.71
C GLU A 333 19.36 -5.47 -2.72
N ALA A 334 20.17 -4.44 -2.61
CA ALA A 334 19.77 -3.07 -2.81
C ALA A 334 19.79 -2.77 -4.32
N ARG A 335 18.62 -2.73 -4.94
CA ARG A 335 18.46 -2.35 -6.35
C ARG A 335 17.83 -0.96 -6.41
N VAL A 336 18.15 -0.21 -7.46
CA VAL A 336 17.54 1.09 -7.77
C VAL A 336 16.01 0.99 -7.67
N GLY A 337 15.39 1.89 -6.93
CA GLY A 337 13.95 1.95 -6.70
C GLY A 337 13.37 0.88 -5.76
N ARG A 338 14.16 -0.12 -5.30
CA ARG A 338 13.68 -1.11 -4.35
C ARG A 338 13.63 -0.56 -2.94
N LYS A 339 12.47 -0.59 -2.31
CA LYS A 339 12.30 -0.20 -0.90
C LYS A 339 13.06 -1.16 0.01
N MET A 340 14.13 -0.67 0.65
CA MET A 340 15.03 -1.44 1.50
C MET A 340 14.79 -1.21 2.99
N GLY A 341 14.19 -0.08 3.33
CA GLY A 341 13.89 0.34 4.68
C GLY A 341 13.09 1.64 4.67
N HIS A 342 12.87 2.17 5.84
CA HIS A 342 12.39 3.53 6.07
C HIS A 342 12.93 4.05 7.39
N TYR A 343 12.84 5.34 7.59
CA TYR A 343 12.96 5.94 8.92
C TYR A 343 11.81 6.86 9.20
N CYS A 344 11.51 7.04 10.49
CA CYS A 344 10.51 7.95 11.01
C CYS A 344 11.20 8.99 11.89
N THR A 345 11.01 10.27 11.60
CA THR A 345 11.48 11.39 12.42
C THR A 345 10.28 12.04 13.08
N LEU A 346 10.28 12.05 14.42
CA LEU A 346 9.20 12.60 15.23
C LEU A 346 9.65 13.95 15.81
N ALA A 347 8.73 14.91 15.91
CA ALA A 347 8.99 16.16 16.61
C ALA A 347 7.68 16.74 17.18
N PRO A 348 7.73 17.64 18.19
CA PRO A 348 6.54 18.31 18.69
C PRO A 348 5.81 19.12 17.62
N GLU A 349 6.57 19.71 16.68
CA GLU A 349 6.06 20.49 15.56
C GLU A 349 6.39 19.81 14.23
N LEU A 350 5.43 19.82 13.31
CA LEU A 350 5.57 19.13 12.02
C LEU A 350 6.71 19.69 11.17
N ASP A 351 6.90 21.01 11.18
CA ASP A 351 7.96 21.67 10.41
C ASP A 351 9.36 21.25 10.90
N ALA A 352 9.52 21.04 12.20
CA ALA A 352 10.77 20.53 12.77
C ALA A 352 11.03 19.07 12.35
N ALA A 353 9.97 18.23 12.29
CA ALA A 353 10.11 16.87 11.78
C ALA A 353 10.50 16.84 10.30
N LEU A 354 9.92 17.74 9.48
CA LEU A 354 10.24 17.88 8.05
C LEU A 354 11.70 18.31 7.82
N GLU A 355 12.16 19.33 8.56
CA GLU A 355 13.51 19.84 8.46
C GLU A 355 14.54 18.76 8.83
N GLU A 356 14.36 18.12 9.97
CA GLU A 356 15.27 17.07 10.45
C GLU A 356 15.27 15.85 9.51
N ALA A 357 14.10 15.38 9.06
CA ALA A 357 14.01 14.28 8.12
C ALA A 357 14.73 14.61 6.80
N GLY A 358 14.58 15.84 6.30
CA GLY A 358 15.28 16.32 5.11
C GLY A 358 16.80 16.36 5.28
N HIS A 359 17.31 16.85 6.42
CA HIS A 359 18.73 16.87 6.74
C HIS A 359 19.33 15.46 6.82
N ILE A 360 18.61 14.52 7.44
CA ILE A 360 19.04 13.11 7.50
C ILE A 360 19.15 12.54 6.10
N PHE A 361 18.12 12.74 5.26
CA PHE A 361 18.12 12.21 3.90
C PHE A 361 19.30 12.73 3.07
N GLN A 362 19.63 14.02 3.20
CA GLN A 362 20.79 14.63 2.53
C GLN A 362 22.14 14.01 2.95
N LYS A 363 22.27 13.60 4.21
CA LYS A 363 23.49 12.93 4.70
C LYS A 363 23.66 11.50 4.21
N LEU A 364 22.55 10.86 3.80
CA LEU A 364 22.54 9.49 3.30
C LEU A 364 22.78 9.40 1.77
N GLN A 365 22.70 10.51 1.04
CA GLN A 365 22.99 10.62 -0.39
C GLN A 365 24.49 10.89 -0.64
#